data_64b5f24a41c997df7475539c06e8dc59
#
_entry.id   64b5f24a41c997df7475539c06e8dc59
#
_cell.length_a   1.000
_cell.length_b   1.000
_cell.length_c   1.000
_cell.angle_alpha   90.00
_cell.angle_beta   90.00
_cell.angle_gamma   90.00
#
_symmetry.space_group_name_H-M   'P 1'
#
loop_
_entity.id
_entity.type
_entity.pdbx_description
1 polymer ?
#
loop_
_entity_poly.entity_id
_entity_poly.type
_entity_poly.pdbx_seq_one_letter_code
_entity_poly.pdbx_strand_id
1 'polypeptide(L)'
;MTEERPGNRDGRRLLDQLAESSADIIWMFTADWRELVFVNRAYEDIWGRSVEALEADAADFLEGVHPEDRPRVRDAMARLTAGEVVELEYRVDEGAGYGRWVWVQGRPVLDDEGEVVRVAGFARDVTERKQREEKLRRQNDRLDEFARVVSHELRNPLSVAVARLELASEECESEHLVAVAEALRRMDDIVEATLTLARQGRVVTHPEPVAVRELLEECWRMVDTADATLGLDAPFDLEGDPGQLRHLFENLFRNATTHANAPDRETGPTVRVGPLDRAPGFYVEDDGPGVPAREREAVFDPGYSTAERGTGLGLPTVRRVAEAHGWSTRLTEGRDGGARFEFRTVPQNAADLDD
;
A
#
# COMPACT_ATOMS: atom_id res chain seq x y z
N MET A 1 40.79 48.07 -12.74
CA MET A 1 39.46 48.52 -13.20
C MET A 1 39.03 47.58 -14.32
N THR A 2 38.33 46.52 -13.95
CA THR A 2 37.85 45.50 -14.90
C THR A 2 36.43 45.93 -15.31
N GLU A 3 36.27 46.38 -16.54
CA GLU A 3 34.96 46.73 -17.13
C GLU A 3 34.07 45.49 -17.15
N GLU A 4 33.03 45.46 -16.31
CA GLU A 4 31.94 44.50 -16.39
C GLU A 4 31.23 44.68 -17.76
N ARG A 5 31.18 43.60 -18.54
CA ARG A 5 30.46 43.58 -19.83
C ARG A 5 28.97 43.86 -19.60
N PRO A 6 28.34 44.73 -20.39
CA PRO A 6 26.93 45.13 -20.22
C PRO A 6 25.91 43.99 -20.26
N GLY A 7 26.21 42.86 -20.90
CA GLY A 7 25.33 41.67 -20.92
C GLY A 7 25.22 40.90 -19.60
N ASN A 8 26.08 41.12 -18.61
CA ASN A 8 26.07 40.43 -17.34
C ASN A 8 25.07 41.06 -16.35
N ARG A 9 24.79 42.36 -16.45
CA ARG A 9 23.81 43.04 -15.57
C ARG A 9 22.38 42.70 -15.92
N ASP A 10 22.06 42.57 -17.22
CA ASP A 10 20.71 42.20 -17.65
C ASP A 10 20.37 40.72 -17.30
N GLY A 11 21.36 39.81 -17.43
CA GLY A 11 21.21 38.41 -17.05
C GLY A 11 20.98 38.24 -15.56
N ARG A 12 21.73 38.96 -14.71
CA ARG A 12 21.57 38.91 -13.26
C ARG A 12 20.20 39.44 -12.81
N ARG A 13 19.75 40.55 -13.40
CA ARG A 13 18.44 41.16 -13.10
C ARG A 13 17.28 40.22 -13.48
N LEU A 14 17.43 39.48 -14.59
CA LEU A 14 16.43 38.51 -15.05
C LEU A 14 16.34 37.28 -14.10
N LEU A 15 17.50 36.82 -13.66
CA LEU A 15 17.56 35.71 -12.66
C LEU A 15 16.95 36.10 -11.32
N ASP A 16 17.26 37.34 -10.85
CA ASP A 16 16.66 37.85 -9.61
C ASP A 16 15.13 37.97 -9.74
N GLN A 17 14.62 38.46 -10.89
CA GLN A 17 13.18 38.55 -11.14
C GLN A 17 12.51 37.17 -11.20
N LEU A 18 13.15 36.17 -11.79
CA LEU A 18 12.64 34.81 -11.84
C LEU A 18 12.61 34.19 -10.43
N ALA A 19 13.68 34.36 -9.65
CA ALA A 19 13.73 33.86 -8.29
C ALA A 19 12.67 34.51 -7.39
N GLU A 20 12.49 35.85 -7.48
CA GLU A 20 11.48 36.59 -6.73
C GLU A 20 10.03 36.27 -7.14
N SER A 21 9.81 35.79 -8.36
CA SER A 21 8.48 35.36 -8.83
C SER A 21 8.12 33.92 -8.43
N SER A 22 9.09 33.17 -7.90
CA SER A 22 8.88 31.79 -7.45
C SER A 22 8.02 31.73 -6.19
N ALA A 23 7.04 30.81 -6.18
CA ALA A 23 6.31 30.47 -4.97
C ALA A 23 7.12 29.57 -4.02
N ASP A 24 8.16 28.90 -4.54
CA ASP A 24 9.08 28.12 -3.73
C ASP A 24 10.18 29.04 -3.18
N ILE A 25 10.66 28.78 -1.97
CA ILE A 25 11.85 29.44 -1.44
C ILE A 25 13.05 28.96 -2.25
N ILE A 26 13.83 29.92 -2.75
CA ILE A 26 15.13 29.65 -3.37
C ILE A 26 16.18 30.26 -2.45
N TRP A 27 17.14 29.46 -2.02
CA TRP A 27 18.13 29.87 -1.03
C TRP A 27 19.55 29.44 -1.39
N MET A 28 20.53 30.19 -0.90
CA MET A 28 21.96 29.90 -1.02
C MET A 28 22.69 30.43 0.20
N PHE A 29 23.53 29.60 0.81
CA PHE A 29 24.43 29.95 1.92
C PHE A 29 25.88 29.65 1.57
N THR A 30 26.82 30.20 2.34
CA THR A 30 28.22 29.74 2.34
C THR A 30 28.29 28.30 2.83
N ALA A 31 29.32 27.53 2.42
CA ALA A 31 29.47 26.12 2.78
C ALA A 31 29.50 25.88 4.31
N ASP A 32 29.95 26.84 5.07
CA ASP A 32 29.98 26.82 6.55
C ASP A 32 28.71 27.32 7.23
N TRP A 33 27.67 27.69 6.45
CA TRP A 33 26.36 28.19 6.90
C TRP A 33 26.41 29.48 7.73
N ARG A 34 27.50 30.27 7.63
CA ARG A 34 27.65 31.49 8.39
C ARG A 34 27.07 32.72 7.71
N GLU A 35 26.95 32.70 6.40
CA GLU A 35 26.46 33.84 5.63
C GLU A 35 25.37 33.42 4.67
N LEU A 36 24.29 34.18 4.65
CA LEU A 36 23.28 34.12 3.63
C LEU A 36 23.80 34.78 2.34
N VAL A 37 23.84 34.04 1.25
CA VAL A 37 24.24 34.56 -0.06
C VAL A 37 23.01 35.05 -0.85
N PHE A 38 21.91 34.32 -0.77
CA PHE A 38 20.66 34.66 -1.43
C PHE A 38 19.47 33.95 -0.77
N VAL A 39 18.36 34.67 -0.68
CA VAL A 39 17.04 34.09 -0.43
C VAL A 39 15.98 34.96 -1.12
N ASN A 40 14.95 34.37 -1.72
CA ASN A 40 13.84 35.12 -2.27
C ASN A 40 12.76 35.40 -1.22
N ARG A 41 11.83 36.29 -1.56
CA ARG A 41 10.76 36.77 -0.66
C ARG A 41 9.81 35.64 -0.16
N ALA A 42 9.69 34.54 -0.90
CA ALA A 42 8.86 33.41 -0.45
C ALA A 42 9.26 32.85 0.93
N TYR A 43 10.47 33.14 1.40
CA TYR A 43 10.93 32.79 2.73
C TYR A 43 10.03 33.37 3.83
N GLU A 44 9.69 34.65 3.75
CA GLU A 44 8.86 35.29 4.78
C GLU A 44 7.45 34.68 4.85
N ASP A 45 6.89 34.37 3.69
CA ASP A 45 5.53 33.81 3.57
C ASP A 45 5.47 32.38 4.08
N ILE A 46 6.52 31.57 3.87
CA ILE A 46 6.53 30.13 4.20
C ILE A 46 7.14 29.88 5.58
N TRP A 47 8.26 30.55 5.90
CA TRP A 47 9.00 30.33 7.15
C TRP A 47 8.43 31.11 8.33
N GLY A 48 7.69 32.21 8.05
CA GLY A 48 7.13 33.08 9.07
C GLY A 48 8.18 33.95 9.79
N ARG A 49 9.37 34.12 9.21
CA ARG A 49 10.48 34.92 9.74
C ARG A 49 10.97 35.91 8.66
N SER A 50 11.50 37.05 9.09
CA SER A 50 11.94 38.08 8.11
C SER A 50 13.29 37.73 7.48
N VAL A 51 13.49 38.19 6.25
CA VAL A 51 14.75 38.04 5.54
C VAL A 51 15.86 38.85 6.27
N GLU A 52 15.52 40.00 6.85
CA GLU A 52 16.50 40.84 7.62
C GLU A 52 17.04 40.07 8.84
N ALA A 53 16.23 39.28 9.52
CA ALA A 53 16.68 38.44 10.64
C ALA A 53 17.67 37.37 10.16
N LEU A 54 17.37 36.76 9.01
CA LEU A 54 18.24 35.75 8.41
C LEU A 54 19.55 36.36 7.86
N GLU A 55 19.52 37.57 7.34
CA GLU A 55 20.74 38.34 6.95
C GLU A 55 21.60 38.69 8.12
N ALA A 56 21.01 39.01 9.28
CA ALA A 56 21.72 39.34 10.50
C ALA A 56 22.37 38.11 11.18
N ASP A 57 21.69 36.98 11.12
CA ASP A 57 22.15 35.68 11.61
C ASP A 57 21.68 34.57 10.70
N ALA A 58 22.60 34.02 9.91
CA ALA A 58 22.30 32.93 8.98
C ALA A 58 21.74 31.66 9.67
N ALA A 59 21.95 31.46 10.97
CA ALA A 59 21.41 30.37 11.75
C ALA A 59 19.94 30.59 12.18
N ASP A 60 19.41 31.80 12.01
CA ASP A 60 18.02 32.16 12.40
C ASP A 60 16.95 31.25 11.79
N PHE A 61 17.19 30.72 10.58
CA PHE A 61 16.23 29.80 9.94
C PHE A 61 15.95 28.55 10.79
N LEU A 62 16.93 28.07 11.58
CA LEU A 62 16.75 26.91 12.45
C LEU A 62 15.75 27.17 13.59
N GLU A 63 15.60 28.41 14.03
CA GLU A 63 14.60 28.76 15.03
C GLU A 63 13.16 28.60 14.49
N GLY A 64 12.97 28.85 13.18
CA GLY A 64 11.70 28.58 12.50
C GLY A 64 11.39 27.09 12.28
N VAL A 65 12.35 26.19 12.46
CA VAL A 65 12.17 24.73 12.35
C VAL A 65 11.62 24.15 13.64
N HIS A 66 10.65 23.23 13.53
CA HIS A 66 10.09 22.52 14.69
C HIS A 66 11.20 21.86 15.52
N PRO A 67 11.20 21.99 16.86
CA PRO A 67 12.28 21.48 17.73
C PRO A 67 12.66 20.01 17.51
N GLU A 68 11.67 19.14 17.30
CA GLU A 68 11.91 17.72 17.03
C GLU A 68 12.60 17.46 15.68
N ASP A 69 12.42 18.36 14.69
CA ASP A 69 12.98 18.19 13.35
C ASP A 69 14.39 18.81 13.22
N ARG A 70 14.78 19.72 14.14
CA ARG A 70 16.09 20.40 14.14
C ARG A 70 17.30 19.46 14.08
N PRO A 71 17.34 18.31 14.79
CA PRO A 71 18.47 17.40 14.70
C PRO A 71 18.66 16.84 13.28
N ARG A 72 17.56 16.47 12.61
CA ARG A 72 17.59 15.97 11.23
C ARG A 72 18.02 17.06 10.24
N VAL A 73 17.58 18.28 10.44
CA VAL A 73 17.98 19.41 9.60
C VAL A 73 19.48 19.70 9.77
N ARG A 74 20.03 19.66 10.99
CA ARG A 74 21.49 19.82 11.23
C ARG A 74 22.32 18.71 10.61
N ASP A 75 21.84 17.47 10.64
CA ASP A 75 22.50 16.36 9.95
C ASP A 75 22.52 16.61 8.42
N ALA A 76 21.40 17.02 7.86
CA ALA A 76 21.31 17.38 6.43
C ALA A 76 22.25 18.53 6.04
N MET A 77 22.40 19.55 6.90
CA MET A 77 23.37 20.64 6.70
C MET A 77 24.80 20.10 6.65
N ALA A 78 25.18 19.21 7.58
CA ALA A 78 26.51 18.60 7.59
C ALA A 78 26.78 17.78 6.35
N ARG A 79 25.82 17.01 5.86
CA ARG A 79 25.90 16.22 4.62
C ARG A 79 26.06 17.11 3.38
N LEU A 80 25.33 18.21 3.30
CA LEU A 80 25.49 19.21 2.21
C LEU A 80 26.89 19.79 2.19
N THR A 81 27.45 20.15 3.37
CA THR A 81 28.83 20.64 3.49
C THR A 81 29.86 19.56 3.09
N ALA A 82 29.53 18.28 3.29
CA ALA A 82 30.35 17.15 2.86
C ALA A 82 30.25 16.81 1.37
N GLY A 83 29.43 17.55 0.60
CA GLY A 83 29.28 17.38 -0.83
C GLY A 83 28.11 16.47 -1.27
N GLU A 84 27.25 16.06 -0.33
CA GLU A 84 26.09 15.22 -0.63
C GLU A 84 24.89 16.05 -1.07
N VAL A 85 24.05 15.49 -1.93
CA VAL A 85 22.71 16.02 -2.23
C VAL A 85 21.77 15.56 -1.13
N VAL A 86 20.94 16.48 -0.62
CA VAL A 86 20.03 16.20 0.47
C VAL A 86 18.59 16.54 0.08
N GLU A 87 17.67 15.67 0.48
CA GLU A 87 16.24 15.86 0.32
C GLU A 87 15.54 15.47 1.62
N LEU A 88 14.68 16.36 2.15
CA LEU A 88 13.96 16.09 3.39
C LEU A 88 12.69 16.93 3.52
N GLU A 89 11.74 16.44 4.33
CA GLU A 89 10.52 17.14 4.71
C GLU A 89 10.54 17.40 6.21
N TYR A 90 10.15 18.61 6.61
CA TYR A 90 10.07 18.99 8.02
C TYR A 90 9.10 20.15 8.25
N ARG A 91 8.78 20.39 9.53
CA ARG A 91 7.82 21.40 9.98
C ARG A 91 8.50 22.72 10.22
N VAL A 92 7.85 23.80 9.78
CA VAL A 92 8.31 25.19 9.96
C VAL A 92 7.18 26.10 10.42
N ASP A 93 7.49 27.38 10.61
CA ASP A 93 6.59 28.46 10.99
C ASP A 93 6.15 28.36 12.46
N GLU A 94 7.05 28.81 13.37
CA GLU A 94 6.79 28.89 14.81
C GLU A 94 5.57 29.77 15.13
N GLY A 95 5.38 30.87 14.37
CA GLY A 95 4.26 31.80 14.56
C GLY A 95 2.89 31.15 14.30
N ALA A 96 2.83 30.17 13.40
CA ALA A 96 1.66 29.36 13.12
C ALA A 96 1.65 28.01 13.89
N GLY A 97 2.44 27.88 14.94
CA GLY A 97 2.51 26.67 15.76
C GLY A 97 3.12 25.47 15.02
N TYR A 98 4.03 25.71 14.10
CA TYR A 98 4.68 24.70 13.25
C TYR A 98 3.68 23.90 12.38
N GLY A 99 2.60 24.56 11.95
CA GLY A 99 1.57 23.94 11.14
C GLY A 99 1.93 23.77 9.66
N ARG A 100 3.06 24.35 9.22
CA ARG A 100 3.54 24.26 7.83
C ARG A 100 4.55 23.16 7.65
N TRP A 101 4.44 22.46 6.52
CA TRP A 101 5.37 21.45 6.09
C TRP A 101 6.11 21.93 4.85
N VAL A 102 7.42 21.83 4.85
CA VAL A 102 8.25 22.11 3.69
C VAL A 102 8.96 20.85 3.22
N TRP A 103 9.04 20.70 1.89
CA TRP A 103 9.94 19.77 1.23
C TRP A 103 11.13 20.55 0.71
N VAL A 104 12.32 20.16 1.13
CA VAL A 104 13.58 20.87 0.84
C VAL A 104 14.50 19.96 0.07
N GLN A 105 15.04 20.48 -1.03
CA GLN A 105 16.15 19.87 -1.74
C GLN A 105 17.33 20.81 -1.73
N GLY A 106 18.48 20.33 -1.23
CA GLY A 106 19.74 21.05 -1.17
C GLY A 106 20.82 20.35 -1.98
N ARG A 107 21.71 21.15 -2.60
CA ARG A 107 22.85 20.68 -3.36
C ARG A 107 24.10 21.50 -3.02
N PRO A 108 25.27 20.85 -2.98
CA PRO A 108 26.55 21.57 -2.89
C PRO A 108 26.85 22.29 -4.20
N VAL A 109 27.48 23.45 -4.10
CA VAL A 109 28.06 24.20 -5.23
C VAL A 109 29.56 24.11 -5.10
N LEU A 110 30.20 23.49 -6.09
CA LEU A 110 31.64 23.25 -6.09
C LEU A 110 32.38 24.36 -6.85
N ASP A 111 33.63 24.60 -6.47
CA ASP A 111 34.57 25.39 -7.28
C ASP A 111 35.27 24.57 -8.35
N ASP A 112 36.23 25.18 -9.07
CA ASP A 112 36.99 24.53 -10.13
C ASP A 112 37.94 23.44 -9.59
N GLU A 113 38.21 23.43 -8.27
CA GLU A 113 39.06 22.47 -7.56
C GLU A 113 38.27 21.29 -6.98
N GLY A 114 36.91 21.38 -7.03
CA GLY A 114 35.99 20.35 -6.55
C GLY A 114 35.61 20.49 -5.07
N GLU A 115 36.00 21.58 -4.42
CA GLU A 115 35.65 21.88 -3.03
C GLU A 115 34.29 22.56 -2.92
N VAL A 116 33.53 22.26 -1.88
CA VAL A 116 32.21 22.88 -1.63
C VAL A 116 32.40 24.31 -1.14
N VAL A 117 32.04 25.27 -1.97
CA VAL A 117 32.13 26.71 -1.65
C VAL A 117 30.82 27.31 -1.19
N ARG A 118 29.70 26.76 -1.63
CA ARG A 118 28.34 27.16 -1.25
C ARG A 118 27.42 25.97 -1.19
N VAL A 119 26.29 26.15 -0.53
CA VAL A 119 25.15 25.24 -0.55
C VAL A 119 23.93 25.99 -1.05
N ALA A 120 23.17 25.40 -1.96
CA ALA A 120 22.02 26.04 -2.57
C ALA A 120 20.87 25.04 -2.68
N GLY A 121 19.66 25.56 -2.70
CA GLY A 121 18.49 24.69 -2.84
C GLY A 121 17.20 25.45 -2.94
N PHE A 122 16.13 24.71 -2.83
CA PHE A 122 14.79 25.27 -2.75
C PHE A 122 13.97 24.53 -1.68
N ALA A 123 12.97 25.24 -1.15
CA ALA A 123 12.00 24.68 -0.22
C ALA A 123 10.59 25.00 -0.74
N ARG A 124 9.78 23.97 -0.82
CA ARG A 124 8.38 24.02 -1.28
C ARG A 124 7.43 23.78 -0.13
N ASP A 125 6.39 24.62 -0.03
CA ASP A 125 5.30 24.35 0.90
C ASP A 125 4.50 23.11 0.41
N VAL A 126 4.48 22.06 1.23
CA VAL A 126 3.76 20.83 0.98
C VAL A 126 2.65 20.60 2.00
N THR A 127 2.26 21.64 2.72
CA THR A 127 1.26 21.59 3.80
C THR A 127 -0.07 21.04 3.33
N GLU A 128 -0.59 21.53 2.19
CA GLU A 128 -1.85 21.01 1.65
C GLU A 128 -1.77 19.54 1.27
N ARG A 129 -0.63 19.09 0.72
CA ARG A 129 -0.42 17.67 0.40
C ARG A 129 -0.45 16.83 1.68
N LYS A 130 0.30 17.23 2.70
CA LYS A 130 0.33 16.55 4.02
C LYS A 130 -1.04 16.52 4.70
N GLN A 131 -1.78 17.61 4.65
CA GLN A 131 -3.14 17.66 5.21
C GLN A 131 -4.10 16.74 4.48
N ARG A 132 -4.01 16.64 3.14
CA ARG A 132 -4.83 15.72 2.35
C ARG A 132 -4.47 14.26 2.65
N GLU A 133 -3.19 13.93 2.71
CA GLU A 133 -2.69 12.61 3.09
C GLU A 133 -3.19 12.20 4.48
N GLU A 134 -3.03 13.07 5.46
CA GLU A 134 -3.49 12.82 6.83
C GLU A 134 -5.01 12.70 6.94
N LYS A 135 -5.76 13.53 6.21
CA LYS A 135 -7.23 13.43 6.15
C LYS A 135 -7.68 12.10 5.55
N LEU A 136 -7.07 11.68 4.44
CA LEU A 136 -7.36 10.40 3.81
C LEU A 136 -7.01 9.24 4.74
N ARG A 137 -5.87 9.30 5.42
CA ARG A 137 -5.46 8.31 6.40
C ARG A 137 -6.48 8.18 7.54
N ARG A 138 -6.88 9.31 8.15
CA ARG A 138 -7.89 9.32 9.22
C ARG A 138 -9.26 8.81 8.76
N GLN A 139 -9.66 9.10 7.53
CA GLN A 139 -10.89 8.57 6.96
C GLN A 139 -10.80 7.05 6.78
N ASN A 140 -9.68 6.56 6.31
CA ASN A 140 -9.42 5.12 6.14
C ASN A 140 -9.40 4.39 7.48
N ASP A 141 -8.71 4.93 8.49
CA ASP A 141 -8.67 4.36 9.84
C ASP A 141 -10.08 4.26 10.47
N ARG A 142 -10.94 5.27 10.24
CA ARG A 142 -12.33 5.24 10.71
C ARG A 142 -13.18 4.20 9.99
N LEU A 143 -12.97 4.03 8.67
CA LEU A 143 -13.67 3.00 7.90
C LEU A 143 -13.28 1.60 8.36
N ASP A 144 -11.99 1.38 8.65
CA ASP A 144 -11.48 0.12 9.18
C ASP A 144 -12.07 -0.21 10.55
N GLU A 145 -12.09 0.76 11.46
CA GLU A 145 -12.70 0.59 12.77
C GLU A 145 -14.19 0.28 12.67
N PHE A 146 -14.92 1.04 11.86
CA PHE A 146 -16.34 0.80 11.58
C PHE A 146 -16.57 -0.60 11.01
N ALA A 147 -15.81 -0.98 9.98
CA ALA A 147 -15.89 -2.28 9.36
C ALA A 147 -15.66 -3.42 10.38
N ARG A 148 -14.65 -3.28 11.25
CA ARG A 148 -14.35 -4.26 12.30
C ARG A 148 -15.48 -4.42 13.31
N VAL A 149 -16.04 -3.30 13.79
CA VAL A 149 -17.15 -3.31 14.75
C VAL A 149 -18.40 -3.95 14.13
N VAL A 150 -18.76 -3.51 12.91
CA VAL A 150 -19.94 -4.06 12.20
C VAL A 150 -19.77 -5.56 11.94
N SER A 151 -18.56 -6.03 11.59
CA SER A 151 -18.29 -7.47 11.44
C SER A 151 -18.64 -8.26 12.66
N HIS A 152 -18.09 -7.82 13.78
CA HIS A 152 -18.25 -8.53 15.04
C HIS A 152 -19.73 -8.56 15.47
N GLU A 153 -20.41 -7.43 15.35
CA GLU A 153 -21.82 -7.28 15.70
C GLU A 153 -22.78 -8.07 14.79
N LEU A 154 -22.39 -8.29 13.52
CA LEU A 154 -23.18 -9.11 12.58
C LEU A 154 -22.88 -10.60 12.69
N ARG A 155 -21.61 -10.98 12.92
CA ARG A 155 -21.26 -12.41 13.09
C ARG A 155 -21.90 -13.04 14.32
N ASN A 156 -22.00 -12.31 15.42
CA ASN A 156 -22.59 -12.83 16.65
C ASN A 156 -24.02 -13.35 16.45
N PRO A 157 -25.01 -12.57 15.95
CA PRO A 157 -26.36 -13.07 15.71
C PRO A 157 -26.42 -14.15 14.62
N LEU A 158 -25.55 -14.07 13.58
CA LEU A 158 -25.46 -15.09 12.54
C LEU A 158 -25.00 -16.42 13.11
N SER A 159 -23.93 -16.45 13.91
CA SER A 159 -23.43 -17.68 14.56
C SER A 159 -24.49 -18.31 15.47
N VAL A 160 -25.25 -17.48 16.21
CA VAL A 160 -26.36 -17.99 17.03
C VAL A 160 -27.47 -18.58 16.16
N ALA A 161 -27.78 -17.93 15.01
CA ALA A 161 -28.82 -18.44 14.09
C ALA A 161 -28.39 -19.74 13.45
N VAL A 162 -27.12 -19.87 13.02
CA VAL A 162 -26.55 -21.11 12.45
C VAL A 162 -26.61 -22.25 13.50
N ALA A 163 -26.12 -22.02 14.72
CA ALA A 163 -26.13 -23.03 15.77
C ALA A 163 -27.55 -23.49 16.13
N ARG A 164 -28.52 -22.57 16.16
CA ARG A 164 -29.95 -22.93 16.40
C ARG A 164 -30.54 -23.71 15.22
N LEU A 165 -30.13 -23.40 14.01
CA LEU A 165 -30.58 -24.12 12.82
C LEU A 165 -30.00 -25.54 12.77
N GLU A 166 -28.74 -25.72 13.15
CA GLU A 166 -28.10 -27.06 13.26
C GLU A 166 -28.88 -27.93 14.23
N LEU A 167 -29.18 -27.43 15.44
CA LEU A 167 -30.00 -28.15 16.43
C LEU A 167 -31.40 -28.49 15.89
N ALA A 168 -32.03 -27.57 15.19
CA ALA A 168 -33.35 -27.82 14.59
C ALA A 168 -33.30 -28.88 13.48
N SER A 169 -32.18 -28.93 12.72
CA SER A 169 -31.97 -29.93 11.66
C SER A 169 -31.70 -31.33 12.21
N GLU A 170 -31.17 -31.44 13.41
CA GLU A 170 -31.04 -32.76 14.13
C GLU A 170 -32.41 -33.30 14.57
N GLU A 171 -33.38 -32.43 14.87
CA GLU A 171 -34.69 -32.79 15.34
C GLU A 171 -35.72 -33.04 14.21
N CYS A 172 -35.52 -32.39 13.01
CA CYS A 172 -36.48 -32.39 11.94
C CYS A 172 -35.80 -32.23 10.58
N GLU A 173 -36.04 -33.18 9.67
CA GLU A 173 -35.69 -33.04 8.25
C GLU A 173 -36.74 -32.19 7.52
N SER A 174 -36.30 -31.00 7.02
CA SER A 174 -37.18 -30.09 6.26
C SER A 174 -36.39 -29.34 5.20
N GLU A 175 -36.93 -29.29 3.97
CA GLU A 175 -36.35 -28.47 2.89
C GLU A 175 -36.29 -26.97 3.25
N HIS A 176 -37.16 -26.52 4.14
CA HIS A 176 -37.15 -25.15 4.64
C HIS A 176 -35.92 -24.86 5.52
N LEU A 177 -35.45 -25.84 6.30
CA LEU A 177 -34.24 -25.68 7.13
C LEU A 177 -33.00 -25.61 6.25
N VAL A 178 -32.95 -26.40 5.17
CA VAL A 178 -31.87 -26.33 4.17
C VAL A 178 -31.83 -24.94 3.52
N ALA A 179 -32.99 -24.41 3.11
CA ALA A 179 -33.07 -23.07 2.50
C ALA A 179 -32.63 -21.96 3.47
N VAL A 180 -32.96 -22.07 4.77
CA VAL A 180 -32.52 -21.12 5.79
C VAL A 180 -31.02 -21.22 6.04
N ALA A 181 -30.44 -22.43 6.06
CA ALA A 181 -28.99 -22.62 6.18
C ALA A 181 -28.23 -21.95 5.03
N GLU A 182 -28.72 -22.11 3.82
CA GLU A 182 -28.14 -21.45 2.64
C GLU A 182 -28.24 -19.92 2.71
N ALA A 183 -29.38 -19.39 3.18
CA ALA A 183 -29.55 -17.96 3.36
C ALA A 183 -28.60 -17.37 4.40
N LEU A 184 -28.41 -18.04 5.53
CA LEU A 184 -27.51 -17.62 6.60
C LEU A 184 -26.03 -17.66 6.13
N ARG A 185 -25.63 -18.72 5.40
CA ARG A 185 -24.28 -18.79 4.81
C ARG A 185 -24.07 -17.64 3.80
N ARG A 186 -25.06 -17.36 2.95
CA ARG A 186 -24.98 -16.23 2.03
C ARG A 186 -24.86 -14.89 2.74
N MET A 187 -25.54 -14.70 3.89
CA MET A 187 -25.39 -13.48 4.70
C MET A 187 -24.00 -13.35 5.26
N ASP A 188 -23.41 -14.44 5.75
CA ASP A 188 -22.04 -14.44 6.27
C ASP A 188 -21.02 -14.08 5.15
N ASP A 189 -21.15 -14.69 3.98
CA ASP A 189 -20.33 -14.38 2.80
C ASP A 189 -20.44 -12.90 2.39
N ILE A 190 -21.66 -12.31 2.39
CA ILE A 190 -21.86 -10.90 2.06
C ILE A 190 -21.25 -9.98 3.10
N VAL A 191 -21.44 -10.28 4.38
CA VAL A 191 -20.83 -9.52 5.48
C VAL A 191 -19.32 -9.53 5.34
N GLU A 192 -18.70 -10.69 5.16
CA GLU A 192 -17.26 -10.84 5.02
C GLU A 192 -16.71 -10.12 3.80
N ALA A 193 -17.34 -10.27 2.65
CA ALA A 193 -16.96 -9.58 1.42
C ALA A 193 -17.11 -8.05 1.53
N THR A 194 -18.21 -7.56 2.15
CA THR A 194 -18.43 -6.12 2.36
C THR A 194 -17.34 -5.53 3.25
N LEU A 195 -16.89 -6.28 4.25
CA LEU A 195 -15.85 -5.86 5.19
C LEU A 195 -14.46 -5.87 4.57
N THR A 196 -14.19 -6.85 3.73
CA THR A 196 -12.98 -6.89 2.91
C THR A 196 -12.98 -5.71 1.92
N LEU A 197 -14.17 -5.35 1.39
CA LEU A 197 -14.36 -4.15 0.57
C LEU A 197 -14.11 -2.86 1.35
N ALA A 198 -14.60 -2.75 2.57
CA ALA A 198 -14.46 -1.55 3.41
C ALA A 198 -13.01 -1.33 3.89
N ARG A 199 -12.24 -2.41 4.03
CA ARG A 199 -10.80 -2.37 4.35
C ARG A 199 -9.91 -2.06 3.14
N GLN A 200 -10.50 -1.51 2.04
CA GLN A 200 -9.80 -1.20 0.80
C GLN A 200 -8.64 -0.22 1.01
N GLY A 201 -7.45 -0.59 0.50
CA GLY A 201 -6.30 0.30 0.32
C GLY A 201 -5.22 0.21 1.38
N ARG A 202 -5.27 -0.74 2.29
CA ARG A 202 -4.14 -0.99 3.18
C ARG A 202 -3.12 -1.87 2.46
N VAL A 203 -2.07 -1.24 1.95
CA VAL A 203 -0.83 -1.93 1.61
C VAL A 203 -0.36 -2.62 2.90
N VAL A 204 -0.02 -3.90 2.82
CA VAL A 204 0.58 -4.62 3.96
C VAL A 204 1.94 -3.99 4.24
N THR A 205 2.00 -3.14 5.27
CA THR A 205 3.21 -2.37 5.63
C THR A 205 4.20 -3.17 6.45
N HIS A 206 3.76 -4.26 7.07
CA HIS A 206 4.58 -5.13 7.92
C HIS A 206 4.23 -6.58 7.59
N PRO A 207 4.73 -7.14 6.47
CA PRO A 207 4.56 -8.55 6.18
C PRO A 207 5.34 -9.38 7.20
N GLU A 208 4.74 -10.49 7.64
CA GLU A 208 5.35 -11.44 8.57
C GLU A 208 5.63 -12.76 7.84
N PRO A 209 6.68 -13.51 8.22
CA PRO A 209 6.90 -14.86 7.72
C PRO A 209 5.71 -15.77 8.09
N VAL A 210 5.16 -16.46 7.11
CA VAL A 210 3.97 -17.31 7.27
C VAL A 210 4.34 -18.78 7.09
N ALA A 211 3.94 -19.60 8.06
CA ALA A 211 4.03 -21.06 7.96
C ALA A 211 2.97 -21.58 6.97
N VAL A 212 3.31 -21.57 5.68
CA VAL A 212 2.36 -21.81 4.57
C VAL A 212 1.63 -23.14 4.73
N ARG A 213 2.33 -24.23 5.05
CA ARG A 213 1.71 -25.55 5.24
C ARG A 213 0.64 -25.53 6.31
N GLU A 214 0.95 -24.96 7.47
CA GLU A 214 0.02 -24.89 8.60
C GLU A 214 -1.21 -24.05 8.24
N LEU A 215 -1.00 -22.92 7.61
CA LEU A 215 -2.07 -22.04 7.14
C LEU A 215 -2.99 -22.76 6.13
N LEU A 216 -2.43 -23.46 5.14
CA LEU A 216 -3.22 -24.20 4.15
C LEU A 216 -4.05 -25.31 4.80
N GLU A 217 -3.47 -26.08 5.74
CA GLU A 217 -4.16 -27.14 6.47
C GLU A 217 -5.29 -26.58 7.36
N GLU A 218 -5.09 -25.41 7.97
CA GLU A 218 -6.13 -24.72 8.71
C GLU A 218 -7.27 -24.26 7.81
N CYS A 219 -6.97 -23.57 6.70
CA CYS A 219 -7.97 -23.11 5.75
C CYS A 219 -8.76 -24.28 5.14
N TRP A 220 -8.07 -25.38 4.82
CA TRP A 220 -8.70 -26.57 4.25
C TRP A 220 -9.72 -27.21 5.19
N ARG A 221 -9.42 -27.24 6.51
CA ARG A 221 -10.36 -27.76 7.52
C ARG A 221 -11.60 -26.89 7.73
N MET A 222 -11.51 -25.59 7.39
CA MET A 222 -12.61 -24.64 7.56
C MET A 222 -13.57 -24.61 6.35
N VAL A 223 -13.18 -25.18 5.21
CA VAL A 223 -13.98 -25.24 3.99
C VAL A 223 -14.65 -26.61 3.90
N ASP A 224 -15.91 -26.64 3.45
CA ASP A 224 -16.60 -27.91 3.13
C ASP A 224 -15.95 -28.50 1.87
N THR A 225 -15.07 -29.45 2.09
CA THR A 225 -14.26 -30.04 1.02
C THR A 225 -14.84 -31.32 0.45
N ALA A 226 -15.89 -31.89 1.07
CA ALA A 226 -16.47 -33.17 0.69
C ALA A 226 -15.37 -34.24 0.43
N ASP A 227 -15.31 -34.77 -0.81
CA ASP A 227 -14.29 -35.75 -1.23
C ASP A 227 -13.06 -35.14 -1.89
N ALA A 228 -12.91 -33.80 -1.84
CA ALA A 228 -11.78 -33.09 -2.43
C ALA A 228 -10.46 -33.37 -1.69
N THR A 229 -9.34 -33.27 -2.40
CA THR A 229 -7.99 -33.48 -1.83
C THR A 229 -7.12 -32.24 -2.02
N LEU A 230 -6.32 -31.94 -0.97
CA LEU A 230 -5.32 -30.86 -1.00
C LEU A 230 -3.91 -31.46 -1.18
N GLY A 231 -3.18 -31.01 -2.18
CA GLY A 231 -1.77 -31.31 -2.43
C GLY A 231 -0.88 -30.08 -2.31
N LEU A 232 0.25 -30.23 -1.64
CA LEU A 232 1.32 -29.22 -1.63
C LEU A 232 2.49 -29.76 -2.45
N ASP A 233 2.70 -29.20 -3.65
CA ASP A 233 3.70 -29.71 -4.62
C ASP A 233 5.14 -29.55 -4.12
N ALA A 234 5.45 -28.43 -3.45
CA ALA A 234 6.71 -28.21 -2.77
C ALA A 234 6.55 -27.17 -1.65
N PRO A 235 7.34 -27.24 -0.59
CA PRO A 235 7.37 -26.17 0.42
C PRO A 235 7.91 -24.88 -0.19
N PHE A 236 7.37 -23.75 0.22
CA PHE A 236 7.82 -22.41 -0.14
C PHE A 236 7.59 -21.45 1.02
N ASP A 237 8.37 -20.38 1.02
CA ASP A 237 8.26 -19.32 2.00
C ASP A 237 7.31 -18.23 1.48
N LEU A 238 6.53 -17.63 2.37
CA LEU A 238 5.62 -16.55 2.07
C LEU A 238 5.64 -15.53 3.21
N GLU A 239 5.73 -14.26 2.83
CA GLU A 239 5.61 -13.15 3.77
C GLU A 239 4.30 -12.40 3.48
N GLY A 240 3.54 -12.08 4.53
CA GLY A 240 2.27 -11.40 4.39
C GLY A 240 1.51 -11.21 5.69
N ASP A 241 0.28 -10.75 5.60
CA ASP A 241 -0.67 -10.70 6.71
C ASP A 241 -1.39 -12.06 6.83
N PRO A 242 -1.16 -12.84 7.91
CA PRO A 242 -1.75 -14.18 8.04
C PRO A 242 -3.28 -14.19 7.98
N GLY A 243 -3.94 -13.13 8.46
CA GLY A 243 -5.39 -13.02 8.42
C GLY A 243 -5.92 -12.82 6.99
N GLN A 244 -5.29 -11.93 6.22
CA GLN A 244 -5.65 -11.71 4.82
C GLN A 244 -5.34 -12.93 3.95
N LEU A 245 -4.21 -13.59 4.18
CA LEU A 245 -3.84 -14.81 3.47
C LEU A 245 -4.79 -15.96 3.75
N ARG A 246 -5.30 -16.09 4.98
CA ARG A 246 -6.37 -17.03 5.33
C ARG A 246 -7.58 -16.80 4.44
N HIS A 247 -8.07 -15.59 4.33
CA HIS A 247 -9.22 -15.26 3.47
C HIS A 247 -8.96 -15.55 1.98
N LEU A 248 -7.73 -15.31 1.51
CA LEU A 248 -7.34 -15.64 0.14
C LEU A 248 -7.47 -17.13 -0.13
N PHE A 249 -6.87 -17.97 0.72
CA PHE A 249 -6.88 -19.43 0.53
C PHE A 249 -8.28 -20.02 0.74
N GLU A 250 -9.04 -19.60 1.73
CA GLU A 250 -10.42 -20.04 1.95
C GLU A 250 -11.31 -19.77 0.74
N ASN A 251 -11.20 -18.57 0.13
CA ASN A 251 -11.94 -18.23 -1.09
C ASN A 251 -11.53 -19.10 -2.29
N LEU A 252 -10.24 -19.34 -2.49
CA LEU A 252 -9.75 -20.19 -3.56
C LEU A 252 -10.18 -21.64 -3.37
N PHE A 253 -10.09 -22.18 -2.16
CA PHE A 253 -10.49 -23.55 -1.82
C PHE A 253 -12.00 -23.73 -2.01
N ARG A 254 -12.81 -22.79 -1.54
CA ARG A 254 -14.26 -22.80 -1.75
C ARG A 254 -14.63 -22.76 -3.23
N ASN A 255 -13.95 -21.93 -4.01
CA ASN A 255 -14.15 -21.90 -5.46
C ASN A 255 -13.82 -23.24 -6.11
N ALA A 256 -12.67 -23.83 -5.78
CA ALA A 256 -12.26 -25.11 -6.32
C ALA A 256 -13.24 -26.22 -5.95
N THR A 257 -13.69 -26.32 -4.70
CA THR A 257 -14.63 -27.36 -4.27
C THR A 257 -16.03 -27.17 -4.82
N THR A 258 -16.48 -25.92 -5.04
CA THR A 258 -17.83 -25.62 -5.57
C THR A 258 -17.92 -25.81 -7.08
N HIS A 259 -16.90 -25.39 -7.84
CA HIS A 259 -16.93 -25.35 -9.30
C HIS A 259 -16.25 -26.57 -9.96
N ALA A 260 -15.37 -27.26 -9.28
CA ALA A 260 -14.70 -28.44 -9.80
C ALA A 260 -15.52 -29.74 -9.65
N ASN A 261 -16.63 -29.73 -8.91
CA ASN A 261 -17.55 -30.87 -8.80
C ASN A 261 -18.33 -31.06 -10.11
N ALA A 262 -17.84 -31.93 -11.00
CA ALA A 262 -18.57 -32.37 -12.14
C ALA A 262 -19.46 -33.61 -11.77
N PRO A 263 -20.73 -33.69 -12.20
CA PRO A 263 -21.65 -34.76 -11.81
C PRO A 263 -21.20 -36.16 -12.24
N ASP A 264 -20.23 -36.26 -13.15
CA ASP A 264 -19.75 -37.55 -13.71
C ASP A 264 -18.38 -37.98 -13.10
N ARG A 265 -17.91 -37.34 -12.03
CA ARG A 265 -16.64 -37.69 -11.37
C ARG A 265 -16.83 -38.74 -10.27
N GLU A 266 -16.03 -39.81 -10.34
CA GLU A 266 -15.99 -40.86 -9.29
C GLU A 266 -15.18 -40.42 -8.07
N THR A 267 -14.32 -39.40 -8.20
CA THR A 267 -13.48 -38.86 -7.13
C THR A 267 -13.64 -37.34 -7.01
N GLY A 268 -13.57 -36.80 -5.82
CA GLY A 268 -13.61 -35.34 -5.60
C GLY A 268 -12.48 -34.58 -6.30
N PRO A 269 -12.58 -33.25 -6.43
CA PRO A 269 -11.57 -32.43 -7.08
C PRO A 269 -10.25 -32.45 -6.30
N THR A 270 -9.15 -32.27 -7.04
CA THR A 270 -7.81 -32.11 -6.46
C THR A 270 -7.39 -30.65 -6.56
N VAL A 271 -7.07 -30.05 -5.42
CA VAL A 271 -6.51 -28.71 -5.32
C VAL A 271 -5.02 -28.81 -5.02
N ARG A 272 -4.17 -28.15 -5.81
CA ARG A 272 -2.72 -28.12 -5.62
C ARG A 272 -2.24 -26.71 -5.35
N VAL A 273 -1.30 -26.60 -4.42
CA VAL A 273 -0.61 -25.33 -4.11
C VAL A 273 0.87 -25.56 -4.23
N GLY A 274 1.59 -24.62 -4.84
CA GLY A 274 3.04 -24.74 -5.00
C GLY A 274 3.72 -23.45 -5.45
N PRO A 275 5.05 -23.39 -5.43
CA PRO A 275 5.80 -22.25 -5.92
C PRO A 275 5.72 -22.15 -7.45
N LEU A 276 5.89 -20.94 -8.00
CA LEU A 276 6.03 -20.72 -9.43
C LEU A 276 7.44 -21.12 -9.91
N ASP A 277 7.53 -21.81 -11.08
CA ASP A 277 8.81 -22.34 -11.60
C ASP A 277 9.77 -21.24 -12.09
N ARG A 278 9.24 -20.08 -12.54
CA ARG A 278 10.03 -19.08 -13.30
C ARG A 278 9.99 -17.66 -12.72
N ALA A 279 9.31 -17.47 -11.61
CA ALA A 279 9.15 -16.18 -10.96
C ALA A 279 8.96 -16.38 -9.46
N PRO A 280 9.35 -15.41 -8.61
CA PRO A 280 8.97 -15.45 -7.22
C PRO A 280 7.44 -15.38 -7.09
N GLY A 281 6.89 -16.27 -6.23
CA GLY A 281 5.46 -16.38 -6.01
C GLY A 281 4.95 -17.81 -5.96
N PHE A 282 3.64 -17.96 -5.93
CA PHE A 282 2.98 -19.25 -5.77
C PHE A 282 1.76 -19.37 -6.67
N TYR A 283 1.24 -20.58 -6.78
CA TYR A 283 -0.02 -20.84 -7.47
C TYR A 283 -0.95 -21.70 -6.61
N VAL A 284 -2.24 -21.58 -6.93
CA VAL A 284 -3.29 -22.49 -6.50
C VAL A 284 -4.01 -22.97 -7.75
N GLU A 285 -4.06 -24.29 -7.99
CA GLU A 285 -4.73 -24.87 -9.17
C GLU A 285 -5.70 -25.98 -8.76
N ASP A 286 -6.78 -26.11 -9.50
CA ASP A 286 -7.70 -27.21 -9.42
C ASP A 286 -7.70 -28.04 -10.73
N ASP A 287 -8.29 -29.22 -10.68
CA ASP A 287 -8.48 -30.12 -11.81
C ASP A 287 -9.94 -30.11 -12.33
N GLY A 288 -10.66 -29.01 -12.11
CA GLY A 288 -12.05 -28.78 -12.55
C GLY A 288 -12.17 -28.43 -14.02
N PRO A 289 -13.33 -27.87 -14.46
CA PRO A 289 -13.57 -27.50 -15.85
C PRO A 289 -12.81 -26.27 -16.33
N GLY A 290 -12.12 -25.58 -15.42
CA GLY A 290 -11.36 -24.36 -15.72
C GLY A 290 -12.26 -23.16 -16.05
N VAL A 291 -11.61 -22.05 -16.48
CA VAL A 291 -12.28 -20.80 -16.85
C VAL A 291 -11.94 -20.45 -18.30
N PRO A 292 -12.95 -20.24 -19.17
CA PRO A 292 -12.73 -19.83 -20.56
C PRO A 292 -11.86 -18.58 -20.66
N ALA A 293 -10.94 -18.53 -21.63
CA ALA A 293 -9.96 -17.43 -21.75
C ALA A 293 -10.60 -16.04 -21.79
N ARG A 294 -11.79 -15.92 -22.44
CA ARG A 294 -12.54 -14.66 -22.53
C ARG A 294 -13.13 -14.16 -21.20
N GLU A 295 -13.25 -15.06 -20.22
CA GLU A 295 -13.89 -14.77 -18.92
C GLU A 295 -12.86 -14.59 -17.79
N ARG A 296 -11.59 -14.95 -18.03
CA ARG A 296 -10.51 -14.96 -17.01
C ARG A 296 -10.26 -13.61 -16.34
N GLU A 297 -10.53 -12.51 -17.01
CA GLU A 297 -10.43 -11.18 -16.41
C GLU A 297 -11.74 -10.81 -15.68
N ALA A 298 -12.89 -11.09 -16.29
CA ALA A 298 -14.20 -10.75 -15.76
C ALA A 298 -14.57 -11.49 -14.47
N VAL A 299 -14.00 -12.68 -14.23
CA VAL A 299 -14.28 -13.43 -12.98
C VAL A 299 -13.82 -12.72 -11.71
N PHE A 300 -12.94 -11.73 -11.84
CA PHE A 300 -12.51 -10.89 -10.74
C PHE A 300 -13.37 -9.63 -10.54
N ASP A 301 -14.36 -9.39 -11.40
CA ASP A 301 -15.27 -8.25 -11.23
C ASP A 301 -16.29 -8.54 -10.13
N PRO A 302 -16.57 -7.55 -9.25
CA PRO A 302 -17.55 -7.73 -8.18
C PRO A 302 -18.94 -8.13 -8.70
N GLY A 303 -19.48 -9.22 -8.16
CA GLY A 303 -20.80 -9.73 -8.55
C GLY A 303 -20.79 -10.70 -9.74
N TYR A 304 -19.65 -10.95 -10.38
CA TYR A 304 -19.56 -11.99 -11.39
C TYR A 304 -19.62 -13.38 -10.75
N SER A 305 -20.59 -14.19 -11.17
CA SER A 305 -20.74 -15.58 -10.73
C SER A 305 -21.37 -16.41 -11.83
N THR A 306 -20.84 -17.59 -12.08
CA THR A 306 -21.42 -18.61 -12.99
C THR A 306 -22.32 -19.60 -12.25
N ALA A 307 -22.24 -19.64 -10.92
CA ALA A 307 -23.08 -20.45 -10.07
C ALA A 307 -24.37 -19.70 -9.71
N GLU A 308 -25.54 -20.37 -9.82
CA GLU A 308 -26.84 -19.79 -9.44
C GLU A 308 -26.89 -19.29 -7.98
N ARG A 309 -26.03 -19.79 -7.11
CA ARG A 309 -25.96 -19.50 -5.68
C ARG A 309 -24.67 -18.76 -5.26
N GLY A 310 -23.79 -18.40 -6.19
CA GLY A 310 -22.54 -17.70 -5.91
C GLY A 310 -22.76 -16.21 -5.64
N THR A 311 -22.07 -15.64 -4.63
CA THR A 311 -22.14 -14.19 -4.31
C THR A 311 -21.35 -13.34 -5.31
N GLY A 312 -20.44 -13.95 -6.08
CA GLY A 312 -19.53 -13.23 -6.98
C GLY A 312 -18.51 -12.33 -6.27
N LEU A 313 -18.25 -12.55 -4.97
CA LEU A 313 -17.38 -11.71 -4.15
C LEU A 313 -16.06 -12.39 -3.77
N GLY A 314 -15.95 -13.71 -3.92
CA GLY A 314 -14.76 -14.49 -3.55
C GLY A 314 -13.51 -14.12 -4.35
N LEU A 315 -13.56 -14.14 -5.68
CA LEU A 315 -12.41 -13.81 -6.53
C LEU A 315 -12.03 -12.31 -6.52
N PRO A 316 -12.96 -11.35 -6.48
CA PRO A 316 -12.63 -9.97 -6.15
C PRO A 316 -11.84 -9.81 -4.84
N THR A 317 -12.20 -10.57 -3.80
CA THR A 317 -11.46 -10.59 -2.52
C THR A 317 -10.04 -11.12 -2.69
N VAL A 318 -9.86 -12.22 -3.43
CA VAL A 318 -8.56 -12.81 -3.75
C VAL A 318 -7.64 -11.79 -4.45
N ARG A 319 -8.14 -11.12 -5.50
CA ARG A 319 -7.37 -10.08 -6.23
C ARG A 319 -6.93 -8.95 -5.29
N ARG A 320 -7.82 -8.48 -4.41
CA ARG A 320 -7.50 -7.41 -3.47
C ARG A 320 -6.49 -7.77 -2.42
N VAL A 321 -6.60 -8.98 -1.86
CA VAL A 321 -5.58 -9.46 -0.91
C VAL A 321 -4.22 -9.49 -1.60
N ALA A 322 -4.15 -9.96 -2.84
CA ALA A 322 -2.90 -9.93 -3.61
C ALA A 322 -2.38 -8.49 -3.83
N GLU A 323 -3.24 -7.57 -4.27
CA GLU A 323 -2.90 -6.15 -4.46
C GLU A 323 -2.44 -5.47 -3.16
N ALA A 324 -3.06 -5.79 -2.02
CA ALA A 324 -2.66 -5.27 -0.71
C ALA A 324 -1.24 -5.71 -0.30
N HIS A 325 -0.81 -6.88 -0.79
CA HIS A 325 0.55 -7.40 -0.62
C HIS A 325 1.51 -6.94 -1.73
N GLY A 326 1.06 -6.12 -2.68
CA GLY A 326 1.86 -5.70 -3.84
C GLY A 326 2.07 -6.82 -4.88
N TRP A 327 1.26 -7.88 -4.84
CA TRP A 327 1.39 -9.01 -5.77
C TRP A 327 0.51 -8.81 -7.01
N SER A 328 0.96 -9.34 -8.13
CA SER A 328 0.11 -9.44 -9.32
C SER A 328 -0.58 -10.80 -9.38
N THR A 329 -1.86 -10.80 -9.79
CA THR A 329 -2.68 -12.01 -9.92
C THR A 329 -2.94 -12.31 -11.39
N ARG A 330 -2.83 -13.58 -11.76
CA ARG A 330 -3.16 -14.07 -13.10
C ARG A 330 -3.92 -15.39 -13.03
N LEU A 331 -4.98 -15.51 -13.83
CA LEU A 331 -5.71 -16.77 -14.02
C LEU A 331 -5.32 -17.40 -15.35
N THR A 332 -4.86 -18.65 -15.29
CA THR A 332 -4.44 -19.45 -16.43
C THR A 332 -5.14 -20.81 -16.40
N GLU A 333 -4.86 -21.65 -17.38
CA GLU A 333 -5.28 -23.05 -17.40
C GLU A 333 -4.35 -23.89 -16.52
N GLY A 334 -4.93 -24.70 -15.66
CA GLY A 334 -4.22 -25.65 -14.82
C GLY A 334 -3.63 -26.82 -15.60
N ARG A 335 -2.80 -27.61 -14.94
CA ARG A 335 -2.08 -28.76 -15.52
C ARG A 335 -3.05 -29.82 -16.10
N ASP A 336 -4.16 -30.01 -15.43
CA ASP A 336 -5.19 -31.02 -15.79
C ASP A 336 -6.44 -30.38 -16.42
N GLY A 337 -6.32 -29.13 -16.94
CA GLY A 337 -7.38 -28.40 -17.63
C GLY A 337 -8.23 -27.50 -16.74
N GLY A 338 -8.05 -27.54 -15.40
CA GLY A 338 -8.77 -26.72 -14.43
C GLY A 338 -8.31 -25.26 -14.37
N ALA A 339 -8.72 -24.55 -13.34
CA ALA A 339 -8.31 -23.17 -13.11
C ALA A 339 -6.98 -23.11 -12.34
N ARG A 340 -6.06 -22.22 -12.77
CA ARG A 340 -4.80 -21.97 -12.09
C ARG A 340 -4.65 -20.49 -11.82
N PHE A 341 -4.64 -20.14 -10.55
CA PHE A 341 -4.42 -18.80 -10.02
C PHE A 341 -2.94 -18.63 -9.69
N GLU A 342 -2.25 -17.74 -10.37
CA GLU A 342 -0.84 -17.43 -10.14
C GLU A 342 -0.70 -16.08 -9.42
N PHE A 343 0.08 -16.05 -8.34
CA PHE A 343 0.40 -14.88 -7.56
C PHE A 343 1.89 -14.62 -7.66
N ARG A 344 2.29 -13.50 -8.28
CA ARG A 344 3.69 -13.12 -8.40
C ARG A 344 4.02 -12.10 -7.33
N THR A 345 4.93 -12.48 -6.46
CA THR A 345 5.45 -11.59 -5.41
C THR A 345 6.56 -10.73 -6.00
N VAL A 346 6.55 -9.42 -5.72
CA VAL A 346 7.67 -8.56 -6.09
C VAL A 346 8.71 -8.68 -4.99
N PRO A 347 9.98 -9.06 -5.30
CA PRO A 347 11.03 -9.05 -4.28
C PRO A 347 11.18 -7.63 -3.74
N GLN A 348 11.21 -7.43 -2.43
CA GLN A 348 11.42 -6.13 -1.79
C GLN A 348 12.80 -5.51 -2.11
N ASN A 349 13.72 -6.24 -2.72
CA ASN A 349 15.05 -5.78 -3.11
C ASN A 349 15.17 -5.22 -4.53
N ALA A 350 14.06 -4.93 -5.23
CA ALA A 350 14.13 -4.32 -6.56
C ALA A 350 14.38 -2.80 -6.54
N ALA A 351 14.41 -2.16 -5.38
CA ALA A 351 14.75 -0.74 -5.24
C ALA A 351 16.27 -0.46 -5.18
N ASP A 352 17.12 -1.51 -5.05
CA ASP A 352 18.58 -1.38 -4.91
C ASP A 352 19.37 -1.83 -6.16
N LEU A 353 18.72 -2.01 -7.33
CA LEU A 353 19.38 -2.50 -8.55
C LEU A 353 19.37 -1.52 -9.73
N ASP A 354 19.04 -0.24 -9.52
CA ASP A 354 19.29 0.83 -10.49
C ASP A 354 20.33 1.83 -9.90
N ASP A 355 21.57 1.39 -9.85
CA ASP A 355 22.77 2.23 -9.80
C ASP A 355 23.62 2.00 -11.06
#